data_98363a09f7db53739eaf11282fb72aa7
#
_entry.id   98363a09f7db53739eaf11282fb72aa7
#
_cell.length_a   1.000
_cell.length_b   1.000
_cell.length_c   1.000
_cell.angle_alpha   90.00
_cell.angle_beta   90.00
_cell.angle_gamma   90.00
#
_symmetry.space_group_name_H-M   'P 1'
#
loop_
_entity.id
_entity.type
_entity.pdbx_description
1 polymer ?
#
loop_
_entity_poly.entity_id
_entity_poly.type
_entity_poly.pdbx_seq_one_letter_code
_entity_poly.pdbx_strand_id
1 'polypeptide(L)'
;MEHDYEFLDFVIKALVDHPEDVVIVRSVDELGVLLTLTVNPDDMGKVIGKGGRIATQAIRPLLTAVGLKHNARVSLKINEPLGGKRFEEPRTVEEVIDRLL
;
A
#
# COMPACT_ATOMS: atom_id res chain seq x y z
N MET A 1 4.46 -19.70 3.11
CA MET A 1 4.24 -18.31 2.76
C MET A 1 3.92 -17.50 3.99
N GLU A 2 4.27 -16.24 4.01
CA GLU A 2 4.09 -15.43 5.19
C GLU A 2 2.64 -15.00 5.36
N HIS A 3 2.16 -15.03 6.59
CA HIS A 3 0.76 -14.72 6.85
C HIS A 3 0.39 -13.30 6.47
N ASP A 4 1.30 -12.34 6.69
CA ASP A 4 1.01 -10.96 6.34
C ASP A 4 0.88 -10.78 4.83
N TYR A 5 1.77 -11.43 4.09
CA TYR A 5 1.72 -11.39 2.64
C TYR A 5 0.44 -12.03 2.11
N GLU A 6 0.12 -13.20 2.62
CA GLU A 6 -1.07 -13.93 2.16
C GLU A 6 -2.34 -13.15 2.45
N PHE A 7 -2.40 -12.55 3.62
CA PHE A 7 -3.56 -11.75 3.99
C PHE A 7 -3.73 -10.57 3.03
N LEU A 8 -2.66 -9.82 2.81
CA LEU A 8 -2.74 -8.66 1.94
C LEU A 8 -3.07 -9.07 0.51
N ASP A 9 -2.43 -10.10 0.02
CA ASP A 9 -2.64 -10.57 -1.34
C ASP A 9 -4.11 -10.94 -1.55
N PHE A 10 -4.67 -11.68 -0.63
CA PHE A 10 -6.07 -12.10 -0.74
C PHE A 10 -7.01 -10.90 -0.74
N VAL A 11 -6.81 -10.00 0.19
CA VAL A 11 -7.72 -8.86 0.34
C VAL A 11 -7.64 -7.95 -0.87
N ILE A 12 -6.44 -7.63 -1.32
CA ILE A 12 -6.29 -6.72 -2.44
C ILE A 12 -6.85 -7.33 -3.71
N LYS A 13 -6.59 -8.60 -3.96
CA LYS A 13 -7.10 -9.24 -5.15
C LYS A 13 -8.62 -9.34 -5.15
N ALA A 14 -9.22 -9.33 -3.97
CA ALA A 14 -10.67 -9.33 -3.87
C ALA A 14 -11.27 -7.98 -4.17
N LEU A 15 -10.49 -6.92 -4.07
CA LEU A 15 -11.00 -5.56 -4.23
C LEU A 15 -10.79 -4.98 -5.62
N VAL A 16 -9.74 -5.39 -6.31
CA VAL A 16 -9.36 -4.76 -7.58
C VAL A 16 -9.99 -5.48 -8.76
N ASP A 17 -10.03 -4.78 -9.89
CA ASP A 17 -10.55 -5.35 -11.13
C ASP A 17 -9.49 -6.08 -11.93
N HIS A 18 -8.23 -5.80 -11.63
CA HIS A 18 -7.10 -6.39 -12.36
C HIS A 18 -6.18 -7.13 -11.39
N PRO A 19 -6.65 -8.24 -10.82
CA PRO A 19 -5.85 -8.96 -9.83
C PRO A 19 -4.55 -9.52 -10.40
N GLU A 20 -4.50 -9.73 -11.71
CA GLU A 20 -3.29 -10.23 -12.35
C GLU A 20 -2.15 -9.22 -12.30
N ASP A 21 -2.46 -7.96 -12.06
CA ASP A 21 -1.46 -6.90 -12.01
C ASP A 21 -1.02 -6.55 -10.59
N VAL A 22 -1.55 -7.25 -9.61
CA VAL A 22 -1.18 -7.01 -8.22
C VAL A 22 0.20 -7.58 -7.94
N VAL A 23 1.10 -6.74 -7.45
CA VAL A 23 2.44 -7.16 -7.08
C VAL A 23 2.69 -6.71 -5.65
N ILE A 24 3.12 -7.63 -4.82
CA ILE A 24 3.46 -7.33 -3.43
C ILE A 24 4.89 -7.76 -3.19
N VAL A 25 5.70 -6.81 -2.73
CA VAL A 25 7.09 -7.09 -2.39
C VAL A 25 7.23 -7.01 -0.89
N ARG A 26 7.73 -8.08 -0.29
CA ARG A 26 7.93 -8.13 1.14
C ARG A 26 9.41 -7.98 1.46
N SER A 27 9.73 -7.04 2.33
CA SER A 27 11.10 -6.88 2.79
C SER A 27 11.11 -6.84 4.31
N VAL A 28 12.19 -7.31 4.89
CA VAL A 28 12.32 -7.40 6.34
C VAL A 28 13.63 -6.75 6.74
N ASP A 29 13.58 -5.91 7.75
CA ASP A 29 14.80 -5.30 8.29
C ASP A 29 14.65 -5.19 9.81
N GLU A 30 15.52 -4.40 10.42
CA GLU A 30 15.51 -4.24 11.87
C GLU A 30 14.22 -3.62 12.39
N LEU A 31 13.53 -2.85 11.56
CA LEU A 31 12.32 -2.17 11.97
C LEU A 31 11.09 -3.04 11.81
N GLY A 32 11.22 -4.15 11.10
CA GLY A 32 10.10 -5.05 10.90
C GLY A 32 9.89 -5.41 9.45
N VAL A 33 8.64 -5.67 9.10
CA VAL A 33 8.25 -6.11 7.76
C VAL A 33 7.64 -4.94 7.01
N LEU A 34 8.07 -4.76 5.78
CA LEU A 34 7.46 -3.77 4.89
C LEU A 34 6.87 -4.49 3.69
N LEU A 35 5.59 -4.29 3.46
CA LEU A 35 4.91 -4.80 2.28
C LEU A 35 4.69 -3.63 1.33
N THR A 36 5.23 -3.75 0.13
CA THR A 36 5.06 -2.73 -0.90
C THR A 36 4.09 -3.26 -1.93
N LEU A 37 2.98 -2.55 -2.10
CA LEU A 37 1.90 -2.98 -2.97
C LEU A 37 1.86 -2.14 -4.23
N THR A 38 1.77 -2.81 -5.37
CA THR A 38 1.57 -2.18 -6.66
C THR A 38 0.33 -2.78 -7.30
N VAL A 39 -0.54 -1.93 -7.82
CA VAL A 39 -1.74 -2.38 -8.51
C VAL A 39 -1.81 -1.70 -9.88
N ASN A 40 -2.74 -2.18 -10.71
CA ASN A 40 -2.99 -1.54 -11.98
C ASN A 40 -3.39 -0.07 -11.75
N PRO A 41 -2.90 0.88 -12.58
CA PRO A 41 -3.28 2.28 -12.40
C PRO A 41 -4.79 2.50 -12.34
N ASP A 42 -5.56 1.70 -13.06
CA ASP A 42 -7.01 1.84 -13.03
C ASP A 42 -7.61 1.42 -11.71
N ASP A 43 -6.86 0.67 -10.91
CA ASP A 43 -7.35 0.20 -9.60
C ASP A 43 -6.85 1.06 -8.46
N MET A 44 -6.00 2.06 -8.74
CA MET A 44 -5.47 2.90 -7.68
C MET A 44 -6.57 3.58 -6.87
N GLY A 45 -7.63 3.99 -7.55
CA GLY A 45 -8.74 4.62 -6.87
C GLY A 45 -9.43 3.72 -5.87
N LYS A 46 -9.36 2.42 -6.09
CA LYS A 46 -9.97 1.46 -5.18
C LYS A 46 -9.13 1.24 -3.93
N VAL A 47 -7.86 1.58 -4.01
CA VAL A 47 -6.93 1.34 -2.92
C VAL A 47 -6.64 2.61 -2.13
N ILE A 48 -6.40 3.72 -2.82
CA ILE A 48 -6.04 4.98 -2.16
C ILE A 48 -6.95 6.15 -2.50
N GLY A 49 -7.85 5.98 -3.44
CA GLY A 49 -8.78 7.03 -3.78
C GLY A 49 -9.86 7.17 -2.72
N LYS A 50 -10.87 7.98 -3.04
CA LYS A 50 -11.90 8.30 -2.09
C LYS A 50 -12.56 7.06 -1.50
N GLY A 51 -13.00 6.15 -2.36
CA GLY A 51 -13.57 4.90 -1.89
C GLY A 51 -12.52 3.93 -1.40
N GLY A 52 -11.33 4.00 -1.99
CA GLY A 52 -10.23 3.11 -1.62
C GLY A 52 -9.52 3.52 -0.35
N ARG A 53 -9.65 4.78 0.03
CA ARG A 53 -9.06 5.23 1.29
C ARG A 53 -9.60 4.40 2.45
N ILE A 54 -10.88 4.09 2.40
CA ILE A 54 -11.48 3.29 3.45
C ILE A 54 -10.85 1.91 3.50
N ALA A 55 -10.60 1.32 2.34
CA ALA A 55 -9.97 0.00 2.29
C ALA A 55 -8.57 0.06 2.88
N THR A 56 -7.78 1.09 2.51
CA THR A 56 -6.43 1.23 3.04
C THR A 56 -6.45 1.43 4.55
N GLN A 57 -7.37 2.25 5.03
CA GLN A 57 -7.47 2.50 6.46
C GLN A 57 -7.90 1.26 7.24
N ALA A 58 -8.67 0.38 6.61
CA ALA A 58 -9.08 -0.84 7.27
C ALA A 58 -7.96 -1.89 7.24
N ILE A 59 -7.24 -1.95 6.15
CA ILE A 59 -6.21 -2.98 5.97
C ILE A 59 -5.03 -2.77 6.90
N ARG A 60 -4.60 -1.51 7.08
CA ARG A 60 -3.42 -1.26 7.90
C ARG A 60 -3.55 -1.75 9.34
N PRO A 61 -4.66 -1.46 10.03
CA PRO A 61 -4.82 -2.00 11.39
C PRO A 61 -4.83 -3.53 11.41
N LEU A 62 -5.41 -4.14 10.38
CA LEU A 62 -5.47 -5.59 10.32
C LEU A 62 -4.08 -6.19 10.10
N LEU A 63 -3.25 -5.53 9.28
CA LEU A 63 -1.87 -5.98 9.10
C LEU A 63 -1.10 -5.85 10.40
N THR A 64 -1.34 -4.77 11.14
CA THR A 64 -0.72 -4.60 12.44
C THR A 64 -1.09 -5.75 13.36
N ALA A 65 -2.36 -6.14 13.36
CA ALA A 65 -2.81 -7.25 14.19
C ALA A 65 -2.16 -8.56 13.80
N VAL A 66 -2.01 -8.81 12.49
CA VAL A 66 -1.32 -10.00 12.02
C VAL A 66 0.13 -9.99 12.50
N GLY A 67 0.77 -8.82 12.43
CA GLY A 67 2.14 -8.69 12.89
C GLY A 67 2.28 -8.98 14.37
N LEU A 68 1.35 -8.46 15.18
CA LEU A 68 1.40 -8.69 16.62
C LEU A 68 1.31 -10.17 16.96
N LYS A 69 0.51 -10.90 16.20
CA LYS A 69 0.39 -12.34 16.41
C LYS A 69 1.72 -13.04 16.22
N HIS A 70 2.57 -12.49 15.36
CA HIS A 70 3.85 -13.09 15.02
C HIS A 70 5.03 -12.31 15.58
N ASN A 71 4.77 -11.40 16.51
CA ASN A 71 5.82 -10.58 17.14
C ASN A 71 6.61 -9.77 16.13
N ALA A 72 5.90 -9.21 15.15
CA ALA A 72 6.53 -8.44 14.10
C ALA A 72 5.75 -7.15 13.87
N ARG A 73 6.46 -6.12 13.43
CA ARG A 73 5.83 -4.89 13.02
C ARG A 73 5.65 -4.96 11.51
N VAL A 74 4.42 -4.81 11.04
CA VAL A 74 4.12 -4.89 9.62
C VAL A 74 3.62 -3.55 9.14
N SER A 75 4.28 -3.00 8.11
CA SER A 75 3.91 -1.72 7.52
C SER A 75 3.54 -1.93 6.06
N LEU A 76 2.65 -1.07 5.57
CA LEU A 76 2.20 -1.13 4.19
C LEU A 76 2.56 0.16 3.47
N LYS A 77 3.17 0.01 2.32
CA LYS A 77 3.47 1.12 1.43
C LYS A 77 2.81 0.84 0.10
N ILE A 78 2.14 1.85 -0.46
CA ILE A 78 1.52 1.69 -1.76
C ILE A 78 2.38 2.41 -2.78
N ASN A 79 2.80 1.64 -3.78
CA ASN A 79 3.67 2.14 -4.82
C ASN A 79 2.81 2.67 -5.95
N GLU A 80 2.84 3.97 -6.17
CA GLU A 80 2.01 4.59 -7.19
C GLU A 80 2.73 4.60 -8.52
N PRO A 81 2.03 4.26 -9.58
CA PRO A 81 2.67 4.19 -10.90
C PRO A 81 3.10 5.57 -11.37
N LEU A 82 4.18 5.58 -12.12
CA LEU A 82 4.66 6.80 -12.72
C LEU A 82 3.62 7.32 -13.71
N GLY A 83 3.39 8.63 -13.67
CA GLY A 83 2.42 9.22 -14.57
C GLY A 83 0.99 8.85 -14.26
N GLY A 84 0.74 8.34 -13.06
CA GLY A 84 -0.60 7.98 -12.68
C GLY A 84 -1.51 9.18 -12.68
N LYS A 85 -2.79 8.90 -12.66
CA LYS A 85 -3.76 9.95 -12.80
C LYS A 85 -4.03 10.74 -11.56
N ARG A 86 -3.51 10.31 -10.47
CA ARG A 86 -3.72 10.98 -9.22
C ARG A 86 -3.12 12.38 -9.26
N PHE A 87 -3.46 13.16 -8.28
CA PHE A 87 -2.92 14.50 -8.16
C PHE A 87 -1.40 14.46 -8.10
N GLU A 88 -0.82 15.59 -8.42
CA GLU A 88 0.62 15.76 -8.36
C GLU A 88 1.13 15.71 -6.95
N GLU A 89 2.16 14.93 -6.73
CA GLU A 89 2.84 14.93 -5.46
C GLU A 89 4.19 15.61 -5.62
N PRO A 90 4.67 16.30 -4.60
CA PRO A 90 5.98 16.92 -4.69
C PRO A 90 7.05 15.88 -4.98
N ARG A 91 7.91 16.19 -5.93
CA ARG A 91 8.98 15.29 -6.31
C ARG A 91 10.30 15.70 -5.72
N THR A 92 10.38 16.92 -5.26
CA THR A 92 11.62 17.45 -4.71
C THR A 92 11.31 18.17 -3.41
N VAL A 93 12.36 18.39 -2.63
CA VAL A 93 12.24 19.15 -1.39
C VAL A 93 11.75 20.55 -1.68
N GLU A 94 12.21 21.14 -2.77
CA GLU A 94 11.80 22.47 -3.15
C GLU A 94 10.31 22.58 -3.39
N GLU A 95 9.74 21.58 -4.06
CA GLU A 95 8.31 21.58 -4.28
C GLU A 95 7.56 21.49 -2.97
N VAL A 96 8.05 20.67 -2.06
CA VAL A 96 7.43 20.54 -0.76
C VAL A 96 7.45 21.85 -0.01
N ILE A 97 8.59 22.54 -0.04
CA ILE A 97 8.74 23.81 0.65
C ILE A 97 7.79 24.84 0.05
N ASP A 98 7.71 24.89 -1.27
CA ASP A 98 6.81 25.83 -1.93
C ASP A 98 5.38 25.63 -1.50
N ARG A 99 4.96 24.39 -1.35
CA ARG A 99 3.59 24.11 -0.95
C ARG A 99 3.32 24.48 0.50
N LEU A 100 4.34 24.41 1.33
CA LEU A 100 4.19 24.73 2.73
C LEU A 100 4.23 26.23 2.99
N LEU A 101 4.87 26.97 2.13
CA LEU A 101 4.95 28.40 2.25
C LEU A 101 3.75 29.07 1.60
#